data_c783c77d0c7199dd91eeb5f935c0f24c
#
_entry.id   c783c77d0c7199dd91eeb5f935c0f24c
#
_cell.length_a   1.000
_cell.length_b   1.000
_cell.length_c   1.000
_cell.angle_alpha   90.00
_cell.angle_beta   90.00
_cell.angle_gamma   90.00
#
_symmetry.space_group_name_H-M   'P 1'
#
loop_
_entity.id
_entity.type
_entity.pdbx_description
1 polymer ?
#
loop_
_entity_poly.entity_id
_entity_poly.type
_entity_poly.pdbx_seq_one_letter_code
_entity_poly.pdbx_strand_id
1 'polypeptide(L)'
;IWYRSHDGQNWEQVTPRICTGSEWNITEGGEHKLNAAIDSCIANVGPTERLYYKVEVTGFNGTKAAEARVPYYLQLQNGSFESPSLHSMAVEHTRTGVLSYAPEDKEQTIKSHFAQLADTTQGLVWHTTGLYYHWTDEEETRADKTQWANYIEIVDGTNHNYNDDLENNDPRVSYNTRSAQDGNQFAELNCEAYGALYQDVLTVPGSTLNWSLAHKGRNGADTMVLLIAPVTVAEAITKTLTAAAQNEAKDSVRNALNDLVEYNGQKVPISTFMVGGEMTDGVVNWATHKGTYQVPGGQYVSRFFFLAVQTQDDKRTEGNLLDNVWFSTDPAPAVAGRANLTIRKTITGGLTAEELTAARANLTFTVANQNGTVATIPGADMTVDSADPTRSRYTLTDLPLTSDDGSVNYTYTVEETGHDAPAGLLYLGTQAAVNGDNEQTGTSLADITLTTSADTTAEFRNIYARPTGSLHLTKAVADEAQQAEADAVTNTFTVSSLPIGSYTLQFDDGTTETRELTAGGALTIALKGLTGVTLKDIPVNRYT
;
A
#
# COMPACT_ATOMS: atom_id res chain seq x y z
N ILE A 1 -34.95 13.97 -25.13
CA ILE A 1 -34.80 13.92 -23.66
C ILE A 1 -33.36 13.60 -23.34
N TRP A 2 -32.79 14.30 -22.39
CA TRP A 2 -31.45 14.05 -21.91
C TRP A 2 -31.49 13.31 -20.58
N TYR A 3 -30.54 12.41 -20.40
CA TYR A 3 -30.34 11.67 -19.17
C TYR A 3 -28.87 11.74 -18.77
N ARG A 4 -28.60 11.61 -17.48
CA ARG A 4 -27.27 11.41 -16.93
C ARG A 4 -27.21 10.12 -16.13
N SER A 5 -26.03 9.58 -15.96
CA SER A 5 -25.76 8.44 -15.10
C SER A 5 -24.35 8.54 -14.50
N HIS A 6 -24.19 7.98 -13.30
CA HIS A 6 -22.88 7.84 -12.64
C HIS A 6 -22.24 6.47 -12.93
N ASP A 7 -23.04 5.49 -13.32
CA ASP A 7 -22.61 4.10 -13.53
C ASP A 7 -22.82 3.58 -14.96
N GLY A 8 -23.45 4.39 -15.81
CA GLY A 8 -23.84 4.00 -17.18
C GLY A 8 -25.03 3.01 -17.25
N GLN A 9 -25.64 2.66 -16.11
CA GLN A 9 -26.76 1.72 -16.03
C GLN A 9 -28.03 2.38 -15.49
N ASN A 10 -27.91 3.17 -14.44
CA ASN A 10 -29.02 3.88 -13.82
C ASN A 10 -29.09 5.32 -14.35
N TRP A 11 -30.16 5.63 -15.07
CA TRP A 11 -30.30 6.88 -15.81
C TRP A 11 -31.32 7.81 -15.14
N GLU A 12 -30.86 9.01 -14.80
CA GLU A 12 -31.70 10.09 -14.31
C GLU A 12 -31.98 11.09 -15.43
N GLN A 13 -33.26 11.42 -15.65
CA GLN A 13 -33.61 12.44 -16.62
C GLN A 13 -33.09 13.80 -16.17
N VAL A 14 -32.30 14.43 -17.03
CA VAL A 14 -31.84 15.79 -16.81
C VAL A 14 -32.90 16.74 -17.35
N THR A 15 -33.51 17.52 -16.45
CA THR A 15 -34.38 18.61 -16.86
C THR A 15 -33.47 19.70 -17.43
N PRO A 16 -33.55 19.99 -18.72
CA PRO A 16 -32.66 20.98 -19.31
C PRO A 16 -33.01 22.37 -18.81
N ARG A 17 -32.18 22.88 -17.94
CA ARG A 17 -32.05 24.31 -17.71
C ARG A 17 -31.34 25.04 -18.90
N ILE A 18 -31.34 24.44 -19.91
CA ILE A 18 -30.43 24.13 -20.89
C ILE A 18 -30.91 24.89 -22.08
N CYS A 19 -30.36 25.77 -22.60
CA CYS A 19 -30.55 26.30 -23.91
C CYS A 19 -31.81 27.14 -24.07
N THR A 20 -31.68 28.38 -23.71
CA THR A 20 -32.56 29.43 -24.27
C THR A 20 -32.10 29.77 -25.68
N GLY A 21 -32.94 29.43 -26.63
CA GLY A 21 -33.00 29.94 -28.02
C GLY A 21 -31.71 29.92 -28.86
N SER A 22 -30.71 30.73 -28.55
CA SER A 22 -29.50 30.90 -29.35
C SER A 22 -28.41 29.86 -29.13
N GLU A 23 -28.48 29.11 -28.06
CA GLU A 23 -27.48 28.06 -27.72
C GLU A 23 -27.77 26.74 -28.44
N TRP A 24 -28.96 26.57 -28.99
CA TRP A 24 -29.36 25.44 -29.84
C TRP A 24 -29.06 25.63 -31.32
N ASN A 25 -28.39 26.69 -31.71
CA ASN A 25 -28.03 26.84 -33.11
C ASN A 25 -27.05 25.73 -33.51
N ILE A 26 -27.58 24.80 -34.29
CA ILE A 26 -26.81 23.83 -35.05
C ILE A 26 -26.02 24.65 -36.09
N THR A 27 -24.81 25.05 -35.75
CA THR A 27 -23.84 25.47 -36.73
C THR A 27 -23.38 24.24 -37.51
N GLU A 28 -23.17 24.37 -38.80
CA GLU A 28 -22.63 23.31 -39.66
C GLU A 28 -21.38 22.70 -39.01
N GLY A 29 -21.53 21.43 -38.53
CA GLY A 29 -20.49 20.73 -37.76
C GLY A 29 -20.99 19.97 -36.53
N GLY A 30 -22.20 20.24 -36.05
CA GLY A 30 -22.95 19.35 -35.15
C GLY A 30 -22.47 19.20 -33.72
N GLU A 31 -21.63 20.08 -33.21
CA GLU A 31 -21.27 20.05 -31.79
C GLU A 31 -22.30 20.81 -30.96
N HIS A 32 -23.16 20.08 -30.28
CA HIS A 32 -24.02 20.61 -29.22
C HIS A 32 -23.22 20.79 -27.94
N LYS A 33 -23.06 22.01 -27.48
CA LYS A 33 -22.37 22.33 -26.23
C LYS A 33 -23.28 22.05 -25.03
N LEU A 34 -23.06 20.96 -24.34
CA LEU A 34 -23.68 20.56 -23.06
C LEU A 34 -23.16 21.37 -21.85
N ASN A 35 -22.56 22.50 -22.05
CA ASN A 35 -21.80 23.25 -21.06
C ASN A 35 -22.60 23.56 -19.79
N ALA A 36 -23.87 24.00 -19.95
CA ALA A 36 -24.70 24.37 -18.78
C ALA A 36 -25.21 23.18 -17.94
N ALA A 37 -25.30 21.98 -18.54
CA ALA A 37 -25.70 20.78 -17.82
C ALA A 37 -24.55 20.16 -17.00
N ILE A 38 -23.33 20.37 -17.42
CA ILE A 38 -22.13 19.89 -16.72
C ILE A 38 -22.02 20.60 -15.36
N ASP A 39 -22.22 21.90 -15.28
CA ASP A 39 -22.06 22.69 -14.05
C ASP A 39 -22.95 22.19 -12.89
N SER A 40 -24.20 21.80 -13.18
CA SER A 40 -25.12 21.33 -12.15
C SER A 40 -24.91 19.86 -11.75
N CYS A 41 -24.20 19.10 -12.58
CA CYS A 41 -23.98 17.67 -12.39
C CYS A 41 -22.66 17.37 -11.66
N ILE A 42 -21.64 18.22 -11.88
CA ILE A 42 -20.30 18.04 -11.29
C ILE A 42 -20.34 18.00 -9.76
N ALA A 43 -21.18 18.84 -9.13
CA ALA A 43 -21.29 18.93 -7.68
C ALA A 43 -21.75 17.64 -6.97
N ASN A 44 -22.27 16.66 -7.72
CA ASN A 44 -22.84 15.41 -7.18
C ASN A 44 -22.09 14.16 -7.62
N VAL A 45 -20.91 14.30 -8.22
CA VAL A 45 -20.10 13.17 -8.69
C VAL A 45 -18.94 12.95 -7.72
N GLY A 46 -18.76 11.73 -7.28
CA GLY A 46 -17.60 11.36 -6.46
C GLY A 46 -16.27 11.49 -7.24
N PRO A 47 -15.15 11.63 -6.54
CA PRO A 47 -13.85 11.93 -7.15
C PRO A 47 -13.37 10.90 -8.17
N THR A 48 -13.77 9.65 -8.02
CA THR A 48 -13.40 8.54 -8.92
C THR A 48 -14.49 8.18 -9.91
N GLU A 49 -15.66 8.80 -9.83
CA GLU A 49 -16.79 8.52 -10.71
C GLU A 49 -16.67 9.30 -12.02
N ARG A 50 -17.23 8.74 -13.08
CA ARG A 50 -17.37 9.43 -14.36
C ARG A 50 -18.84 9.65 -14.67
N LEU A 51 -19.11 10.77 -15.35
CA LEU A 51 -20.44 11.07 -15.87
C LEU A 51 -20.66 10.37 -17.21
N TYR A 52 -21.87 9.86 -17.37
CA TYR A 52 -22.40 9.34 -18.62
C TYR A 52 -23.61 10.19 -19.01
N TYR A 53 -23.75 10.48 -20.28
CA TYR A 53 -24.91 11.15 -20.84
C TYR A 53 -25.56 10.28 -21.90
N LYS A 54 -26.88 10.32 -21.93
CA LYS A 54 -27.70 9.70 -22.96
C LYS A 54 -28.68 10.74 -23.49
N VAL A 55 -28.80 10.82 -24.80
CA VAL A 55 -29.85 11.58 -25.47
C VAL A 55 -30.80 10.61 -26.17
N GLU A 56 -32.08 10.79 -25.94
CA GLU A 56 -33.14 10.10 -26.65
C GLU A 56 -33.92 11.09 -27.50
N VAL A 57 -34.00 10.82 -28.80
CA VAL A 57 -34.75 11.59 -29.76
C VAL A 57 -35.89 10.74 -30.30
N THR A 58 -37.13 11.16 -30.06
CA THR A 58 -38.32 10.48 -30.54
C THR A 58 -38.83 11.23 -31.77
N GLY A 59 -38.92 10.53 -32.87
CA GLY A 59 -39.45 11.04 -34.15
C GLY A 59 -40.50 10.09 -34.73
N PHE A 60 -40.91 10.36 -35.96
CA PHE A 60 -41.97 9.59 -36.66
C PHE A 60 -41.66 8.08 -36.79
N ASN A 61 -40.38 7.73 -36.83
CA ASN A 61 -39.89 6.33 -36.97
C ASN A 61 -39.43 5.71 -35.65
N GLY A 62 -39.92 6.21 -34.51
CA GLY A 62 -39.57 5.69 -33.18
C GLY A 62 -38.48 6.52 -32.47
N THR A 63 -37.99 5.98 -31.34
CA THR A 63 -36.97 6.60 -30.50
C THR A 63 -35.60 6.06 -30.87
N LYS A 64 -34.62 6.96 -31.01
CA LYS A 64 -33.21 6.65 -31.14
C LYS A 64 -32.49 7.21 -29.94
N ALA A 65 -31.52 6.48 -29.43
CA ALA A 65 -30.68 6.91 -28.34
C ALA A 65 -29.20 6.92 -28.76
N ALA A 66 -28.46 7.88 -28.22
CA ALA A 66 -27.00 7.93 -28.27
C ALA A 66 -26.47 8.13 -26.86
N GLU A 67 -25.41 7.44 -26.52
CA GLU A 67 -24.76 7.49 -25.21
C GLU A 67 -23.31 7.93 -25.37
N ALA A 68 -22.83 8.72 -24.42
CA ALA A 68 -21.45 9.14 -24.35
C ALA A 68 -20.97 9.14 -22.91
N ARG A 69 -19.74 8.67 -22.70
CA ARG A 69 -19.03 8.79 -21.43
C ARG A 69 -18.19 10.05 -21.45
N VAL A 70 -18.29 10.87 -20.42
CA VAL A 70 -17.37 12.00 -20.25
C VAL A 70 -15.98 11.44 -19.95
N PRO A 71 -14.96 11.76 -20.77
CA PRO A 71 -13.64 11.13 -20.65
C PRO A 71 -12.82 11.63 -19.44
N TYR A 72 -13.28 12.68 -18.78
CA TYR A 72 -12.54 13.36 -17.71
C TYR A 72 -13.13 13.10 -16.34
N TYR A 73 -12.27 13.09 -15.32
CA TYR A 73 -12.63 13.02 -13.91
C TYR A 73 -12.76 14.42 -13.31
N LEU A 74 -13.38 14.52 -12.14
CA LEU A 74 -13.51 15.77 -11.37
C LEU A 74 -12.28 16.13 -10.57
N GLN A 75 -11.44 15.16 -10.31
CA GLN A 75 -10.19 15.33 -9.56
C GLN A 75 -9.07 14.62 -10.29
N LEU A 76 -7.83 15.04 -10.04
CA LEU A 76 -6.67 14.26 -10.45
C LEU A 76 -6.75 12.86 -9.86
N GLN A 77 -6.50 11.89 -10.71
CA GLN A 77 -6.49 10.48 -10.34
C GLN A 77 -5.07 10.04 -10.04
N ASN A 78 -4.91 9.10 -9.10
CA ASN A 78 -3.62 8.50 -8.79
C ASN A 78 -2.54 9.55 -8.46
N GLY A 79 -2.88 10.53 -7.62
CA GLY A 79 -1.96 11.60 -7.22
C GLY A 79 -0.85 11.16 -6.27
N SER A 80 -1.00 10.00 -5.64
CA SER A 80 0.02 9.28 -4.85
C SER A 80 0.79 8.23 -5.66
N PHE A 81 0.53 8.11 -6.97
CA PHE A 81 1.22 7.20 -7.90
C PHE A 81 1.16 5.70 -7.53
N GLU A 82 0.19 5.29 -6.71
CA GLU A 82 0.04 3.90 -6.23
C GLU A 82 -0.51 2.94 -7.28
N SER A 83 -0.98 3.44 -8.42
CA SER A 83 -1.49 2.62 -9.53
C SER A 83 -0.73 2.91 -10.85
N PRO A 84 -0.20 1.87 -11.53
CA PRO A 84 -0.14 0.48 -11.06
C PRO A 84 0.83 0.32 -9.89
N SER A 85 0.54 -0.64 -9.01
CA SER A 85 1.48 -0.96 -7.94
C SER A 85 2.67 -1.73 -8.50
N LEU A 86 3.87 -1.19 -8.34
CA LEU A 86 5.11 -1.85 -8.77
C LEU A 86 5.29 -3.19 -8.04
N HIS A 87 4.82 -3.29 -6.81
CA HIS A 87 4.88 -4.51 -5.99
C HIS A 87 4.04 -5.66 -6.55
N SER A 88 2.97 -5.34 -7.29
CA SER A 88 2.07 -6.33 -7.92
C SER A 88 2.39 -6.60 -9.39
N MET A 89 3.28 -5.83 -9.98
CA MET A 89 3.69 -6.05 -11.36
C MET A 89 4.77 -7.12 -11.39
N ALA A 90 4.45 -8.27 -12.01
CA ALA A 90 5.47 -9.19 -12.48
C ALA A 90 6.21 -8.50 -13.63
N VAL A 91 7.45 -8.20 -13.43
CA VAL A 91 8.17 -7.35 -14.36
C VAL A 91 9.36 -8.11 -14.90
N GLU A 92 9.38 -8.37 -16.21
CA GLU A 92 10.54 -8.91 -16.91
C GLU A 92 11.55 -7.79 -17.21
N HIS A 93 12.80 -8.04 -16.93
CA HIS A 93 13.92 -7.19 -17.30
C HIS A 93 14.10 -7.24 -18.81
N THR A 94 13.38 -6.42 -19.52
CA THR A 94 13.69 -6.17 -20.93
C THR A 94 14.22 -4.77 -21.05
N ARG A 95 15.45 -4.61 -21.51
CA ARG A 95 16.08 -3.32 -21.83
C ARG A 95 15.35 -2.55 -22.94
N THR A 96 14.13 -2.87 -23.23
CA THR A 96 13.28 -2.21 -24.22
C THR A 96 12.35 -1.19 -23.59
N GLY A 97 12.87 -0.37 -22.68
CA GLY A 97 12.17 0.83 -22.17
C GLY A 97 11.08 0.57 -21.14
N VAL A 98 10.96 -0.65 -20.63
CA VAL A 98 10.19 -0.98 -19.44
C VAL A 98 11.17 -1.65 -18.51
N LEU A 99 11.59 -0.95 -17.46
CA LEU A 99 12.32 -1.59 -16.38
C LEU A 99 11.32 -2.42 -15.62
N SER A 100 11.52 -3.69 -15.67
CA SER A 100 10.68 -4.69 -15.11
C SER A 100 11.16 -5.08 -13.72
N TYR A 101 10.24 -5.08 -12.75
CA TYR A 101 10.47 -5.56 -11.40
C TYR A 101 10.15 -7.05 -11.33
N ALA A 102 11.15 -7.90 -11.06
CA ALA A 102 10.95 -9.32 -10.80
C ALA A 102 11.23 -9.62 -9.32
N PRO A 103 10.21 -9.87 -8.49
CA PRO A 103 10.41 -10.14 -7.07
C PRO A 103 11.05 -11.51 -6.76
N GLU A 104 11.23 -12.38 -7.75
CA GLU A 104 11.65 -13.77 -7.53
C GLU A 104 13.13 -14.07 -7.81
N ASP A 105 13.85 -13.19 -8.47
CA ASP A 105 15.27 -13.38 -8.72
C ASP A 105 16.13 -12.64 -7.67
N LYS A 106 16.42 -13.35 -6.58
CA LYS A 106 17.09 -12.79 -5.40
C LYS A 106 18.51 -12.29 -5.62
N GLU A 107 19.12 -12.56 -6.74
CA GLU A 107 20.45 -12.04 -7.09
C GLU A 107 20.40 -10.79 -7.97
N GLN A 108 19.29 -10.53 -8.67
CA GLN A 108 19.11 -9.32 -9.50
C GLN A 108 18.13 -8.31 -8.92
N THR A 109 17.28 -8.70 -7.96
CA THR A 109 16.25 -7.91 -7.30
C THR A 109 16.76 -6.67 -6.54
N ILE A 110 18.05 -6.53 -6.42
CA ILE A 110 18.65 -5.46 -5.62
C ILE A 110 18.77 -4.14 -6.40
N LYS A 111 18.54 -4.14 -7.72
CA LYS A 111 18.94 -3.02 -8.59
C LYS A 111 17.81 -2.12 -9.10
N SER A 112 16.54 -2.45 -8.95
CA SER A 112 15.49 -1.63 -9.55
C SER A 112 14.42 -1.28 -8.52
N HIS A 113 14.56 -0.13 -7.90
CA HIS A 113 13.53 0.47 -7.05
C HIS A 113 12.62 1.41 -7.84
N PHE A 114 12.70 1.42 -9.16
CA PHE A 114 11.87 2.24 -10.04
C PHE A 114 11.51 1.48 -11.32
N ALA A 115 10.45 1.93 -11.97
CA ALA A 115 10.04 1.46 -13.29
C ALA A 115 9.73 2.62 -14.21
N GLN A 116 10.18 2.54 -15.45
CA GLN A 116 9.81 3.47 -16.52
C GLN A 116 8.63 2.88 -17.29
N LEU A 117 7.44 3.40 -17.05
CA LEU A 117 6.19 2.90 -17.60
C LEU A 117 5.76 3.74 -18.80
N ALA A 118 5.34 3.09 -19.89
CA ALA A 118 4.71 3.82 -20.98
C ALA A 118 3.46 4.56 -20.48
N ASP A 119 3.22 5.79 -20.94
CA ASP A 119 2.06 6.58 -20.53
C ASP A 119 0.71 5.98 -20.96
N THR A 120 0.75 4.91 -21.76
CA THR A 120 -0.39 4.05 -22.11
C THR A 120 -0.61 2.88 -21.17
N THR A 121 0.24 2.70 -20.15
CA THR A 121 0.14 1.60 -19.18
C THR A 121 -1.20 1.65 -18.44
N GLN A 122 -1.88 0.52 -18.40
CA GLN A 122 -3.19 0.43 -17.76
C GLN A 122 -3.11 0.79 -16.26
N GLY A 123 -3.97 1.67 -15.82
CA GLY A 123 -4.04 2.13 -14.42
C GLY A 123 -3.16 3.33 -14.11
N LEU A 124 -2.22 3.71 -14.97
CA LEU A 124 -1.32 4.83 -14.71
C LEU A 124 -2.04 6.19 -14.74
N VAL A 125 -2.97 6.40 -15.66
CA VAL A 125 -3.80 7.61 -15.87
C VAL A 125 -3.03 8.92 -16.04
N TRP A 126 -1.73 8.93 -15.95
CA TRP A 126 -0.84 10.04 -16.18
C TRP A 126 -0.30 10.02 -17.60
N HIS A 127 -0.08 11.21 -18.15
CA HIS A 127 0.60 11.41 -19.43
C HIS A 127 1.87 12.24 -19.22
N THR A 128 2.79 12.20 -20.17
CA THR A 128 4.03 12.96 -20.09
C THR A 128 4.37 13.69 -21.38
N THR A 129 5.00 14.87 -21.25
CA THR A 129 5.69 15.54 -22.36
C THR A 129 7.15 15.13 -22.47
N GLY A 130 7.67 14.42 -21.47
CA GLY A 130 9.02 13.87 -21.48
C GLY A 130 9.13 12.79 -22.54
N LEU A 131 10.04 12.97 -23.50
CA LEU A 131 10.35 11.97 -24.48
C LEU A 131 11.69 11.35 -24.16
N TYR A 132 11.65 10.06 -23.95
CA TYR A 132 12.82 9.25 -23.65
C TYR A 132 13.34 8.57 -24.91
N TYR A 133 14.64 8.41 -24.93
CA TYR A 133 15.38 7.76 -25.98
C TYR A 133 15.60 6.29 -25.62
N HIS A 134 15.10 5.40 -26.44
CA HIS A 134 15.28 3.96 -26.21
C HIS A 134 16.75 3.54 -26.37
N TRP A 135 17.31 2.92 -25.32
CA TRP A 135 18.61 2.24 -25.38
C TRP A 135 18.38 0.79 -25.81
N THR A 136 19.01 0.37 -26.88
CA THR A 136 19.10 -1.05 -27.23
C THR A 136 20.40 -1.62 -26.69
N ASP A 137 20.33 -2.83 -26.14
CA ASP A 137 21.42 -3.52 -25.44
C ASP A 137 22.71 -3.79 -26.24
N GLU A 138 22.66 -3.70 -27.53
CA GLU A 138 23.73 -4.19 -28.37
C GLU A 138 24.76 -3.15 -28.78
N GLU A 139 24.53 -1.87 -28.59
CA GLU A 139 25.52 -0.84 -28.87
C GLU A 139 25.38 0.36 -27.93
N GLU A 140 26.42 0.66 -27.14
CA GLU A 140 26.61 1.91 -26.41
C GLU A 140 26.59 3.17 -27.32
N THR A 141 26.16 3.04 -28.55
CA THR A 141 26.10 4.12 -29.51
C THR A 141 24.65 4.62 -29.64
N ARG A 142 24.45 5.87 -29.32
CA ARG A 142 23.26 6.70 -29.56
C ARG A 142 22.84 6.73 -31.05
N ALA A 143 22.63 5.59 -31.69
CA ALA A 143 22.61 5.54 -33.17
C ALA A 143 21.24 5.80 -33.80
N ASP A 144 20.12 5.63 -33.08
CA ASP A 144 18.80 5.87 -33.70
C ASP A 144 17.92 6.84 -32.92
N LYS A 145 18.04 8.12 -33.24
CA LYS A 145 17.21 9.22 -32.69
C LYS A 145 15.75 9.20 -33.18
N THR A 146 15.28 8.13 -33.76
CA THR A 146 13.92 8.05 -34.32
C THR A 146 12.91 7.36 -33.42
N GLN A 147 13.36 6.70 -32.33
CA GLN A 147 12.48 5.96 -31.42
C GLN A 147 12.28 6.68 -30.07
N TRP A 148 11.63 7.81 -30.12
CA TRP A 148 11.18 8.52 -28.94
C TRP A 148 9.91 7.89 -28.38
N ALA A 149 9.86 7.66 -27.07
CA ALA A 149 8.68 7.15 -26.40
C ALA A 149 8.37 7.97 -25.13
N ASN A 150 7.12 8.03 -24.77
CA ASN A 150 6.63 8.71 -23.58
C ASN A 150 6.64 7.73 -22.41
N TYR A 151 7.63 7.85 -21.53
CA TYR A 151 7.72 7.07 -20.31
C TYR A 151 7.61 7.94 -19.08
N ILE A 152 6.99 7.38 -18.05
CA ILE A 152 6.85 7.96 -16.72
C ILE A 152 7.62 7.09 -15.76
N GLU A 153 8.51 7.66 -14.96
CA GLU A 153 9.25 6.95 -13.95
C GLU A 153 8.50 6.96 -12.63
N ILE A 154 8.16 5.77 -12.14
CA ILE A 154 7.57 5.55 -10.82
C ILE A 154 8.60 4.85 -9.95
N VAL A 155 8.77 5.36 -8.74
CA VAL A 155 9.76 4.88 -7.76
C VAL A 155 9.03 4.18 -6.62
N ASP A 156 9.52 3.00 -6.23
CA ASP A 156 9.09 2.28 -5.02
C ASP A 156 9.88 2.80 -3.80
N GLY A 157 9.24 3.64 -3.01
CA GLY A 157 9.81 4.21 -1.79
C GLY A 157 9.96 3.22 -0.63
N THR A 158 9.46 1.99 -0.76
CA THR A 158 9.58 0.96 0.29
C THR A 158 10.82 0.09 0.13
N ASN A 159 11.47 0.11 -1.03
CA ASN A 159 12.64 -0.71 -1.31
C ASN A 159 13.92 -0.07 -0.75
N HIS A 160 14.22 -0.36 0.51
CA HIS A 160 15.38 0.15 1.23
C HIS A 160 16.69 -0.61 0.95
N ASN A 161 16.68 -1.63 0.09
CA ASN A 161 17.85 -2.49 -0.15
C ASN A 161 18.72 -2.02 -1.32
N TYR A 162 18.53 -0.82 -1.79
CA TYR A 162 19.32 -0.29 -2.90
C TYR A 162 20.70 0.17 -2.41
N ASN A 163 21.71 -0.67 -2.69
CA ASN A 163 23.09 -0.48 -2.24
C ASN A 163 24.02 0.19 -3.28
N ASP A 164 23.54 0.54 -4.47
CA ASP A 164 24.44 1.07 -5.51
C ASP A 164 25.10 2.40 -5.14
N ASP A 165 24.50 3.15 -4.23
CA ASP A 165 25.11 4.41 -3.74
C ASP A 165 26.03 4.21 -2.52
N LEU A 166 26.07 3.01 -1.92
CA LEU A 166 26.97 2.71 -0.80
C LEU A 166 28.44 2.53 -1.22
N GLU A 167 28.70 2.20 -2.49
CA GLU A 167 30.07 2.08 -2.98
C GLU A 167 30.81 3.44 -2.96
N ASN A 168 30.08 4.55 -2.96
CA ASN A 168 30.66 5.90 -3.02
C ASN A 168 30.65 6.66 -1.68
N ASN A 169 30.15 6.08 -0.58
CA ASN A 169 30.06 6.77 0.73
C ASN A 169 29.49 8.21 0.63
N ASP A 170 28.54 8.46 -0.29
CA ASP A 170 27.95 9.77 -0.45
C ASP A 170 26.94 10.03 0.68
N PRO A 171 27.25 10.91 1.65
CA PRO A 171 26.37 11.20 2.76
C PRO A 171 25.06 11.91 2.34
N ARG A 172 24.93 12.29 1.06
CA ARG A 172 23.74 12.92 0.48
C ARG A 172 22.63 11.89 0.21
N VAL A 173 22.96 10.61 0.14
CA VAL A 173 22.02 9.53 -0.13
C VAL A 173 21.73 8.76 1.16
N SER A 174 20.94 9.34 2.03
CA SER A 174 20.42 8.61 3.20
C SER A 174 19.16 7.83 2.78
N TYR A 175 19.03 6.61 3.27
CA TYR A 175 17.86 5.73 3.03
C TYR A 175 16.52 6.38 3.36
N ASN A 176 16.50 7.30 4.32
CA ASN A 176 15.30 8.05 4.71
C ASN A 176 14.85 9.09 3.67
N THR A 177 15.65 9.34 2.62
CA THR A 177 15.33 10.36 1.62
C THR A 177 14.47 9.84 0.48
N ARG A 178 14.26 8.53 0.38
CA ARG A 178 13.53 7.89 -0.73
C ARG A 178 12.15 7.33 -0.36
N SER A 179 11.66 7.58 0.85
CA SER A 179 10.28 7.23 1.19
C SER A 179 9.30 8.14 0.44
N ALA A 180 8.18 7.58 0.01
CA ALA A 180 7.07 8.35 -0.53
C ALA A 180 6.52 9.33 0.52
N GLN A 181 5.87 10.40 0.08
CA GLN A 181 5.15 11.32 0.96
C GLN A 181 3.77 10.76 1.27
N ASP A 182 3.14 10.10 0.30
CA ASP A 182 1.84 9.43 0.44
C ASP A 182 1.90 8.04 -0.17
N GLY A 183 1.52 7.02 0.61
CA GLY A 183 1.60 5.63 0.18
C GLY A 183 3.02 5.09 0.10
N ASN A 184 3.30 4.32 -0.93
CA ASN A 184 4.55 3.59 -1.11
C ASN A 184 5.34 4.02 -2.35
N GLN A 185 4.73 4.74 -3.26
CA GLN A 185 5.29 5.10 -4.56
C GLN A 185 5.26 6.60 -4.78
N PHE A 186 6.11 7.09 -5.66
CA PHE A 186 6.12 8.47 -6.13
C PHE A 186 6.65 8.54 -7.56
N ALA A 187 6.47 9.67 -8.23
CA ALA A 187 6.98 9.86 -9.59
C ALA A 187 8.28 10.68 -9.61
N GLU A 188 9.11 10.41 -10.60
CA GLU A 188 10.21 11.29 -10.99
C GLU A 188 9.86 12.01 -12.29
N LEU A 189 9.88 13.36 -12.26
CA LEU A 189 9.54 14.18 -13.43
C LEU A 189 10.62 14.15 -14.51
N ASN A 190 11.84 13.87 -14.13
CA ASN A 190 12.99 13.81 -15.02
C ASN A 190 13.26 12.38 -15.53
N CYS A 191 12.26 11.71 -16.08
CA CYS A 191 12.45 10.40 -16.71
C CYS A 191 13.33 10.54 -17.96
N GLU A 192 14.67 10.51 -17.78
CA GLU A 192 15.70 10.68 -18.81
C GLU A 192 15.67 12.02 -19.60
N ALA A 193 14.70 12.88 -19.32
CA ALA A 193 14.58 14.22 -19.91
C ALA A 193 13.77 15.13 -19.00
N TYR A 194 14.02 16.42 -19.07
CA TYR A 194 13.07 17.38 -18.51
C TYR A 194 11.72 17.20 -19.19
N GLY A 195 10.66 17.10 -18.43
CA GLY A 195 9.31 16.91 -18.95
C GLY A 195 8.26 17.32 -17.93
N ALA A 196 7.02 17.25 -18.35
CA ALA A 196 5.87 17.45 -17.48
C ALA A 196 5.03 16.19 -17.43
N LEU A 197 4.63 15.77 -16.23
CA LEU A 197 3.47 14.90 -16.07
C LEU A 197 2.20 15.75 -16.17
N TYR A 198 1.15 15.22 -16.81
CA TYR A 198 -0.12 15.94 -16.93
C TYR A 198 -1.35 15.05 -16.93
N GLN A 199 -2.46 15.64 -16.52
CA GLN A 199 -3.81 15.07 -16.64
C GLN A 199 -4.80 16.16 -17.03
N ASP A 200 -5.90 15.74 -17.66
CA ASP A 200 -7.07 16.57 -17.94
C ASP A 200 -8.16 16.31 -16.92
N VAL A 201 -8.70 17.36 -16.32
CA VAL A 201 -9.69 17.30 -15.26
C VAL A 201 -10.87 18.19 -15.58
N LEU A 202 -12.08 17.73 -15.27
CA LEU A 202 -13.27 18.58 -15.32
C LEU A 202 -13.15 19.69 -14.30
N THR A 203 -13.44 20.90 -14.71
CA THR A 203 -13.41 22.09 -13.85
C THR A 203 -14.69 22.90 -14.01
N VAL A 204 -15.12 23.54 -12.92
CA VAL A 204 -16.31 24.40 -12.92
C VAL A 204 -15.90 25.84 -13.14
N PRO A 205 -16.27 26.46 -14.28
CA PRO A 205 -15.96 27.86 -14.55
C PRO A 205 -16.45 28.78 -13.43
N GLY A 206 -15.60 29.69 -13.00
CA GLY A 206 -15.89 30.61 -11.90
C GLY A 206 -15.71 30.03 -10.49
N SER A 207 -15.40 28.73 -10.36
CA SER A 207 -15.07 28.13 -9.06
C SER A 207 -13.63 28.38 -8.65
N THR A 208 -13.35 28.22 -7.37
CA THR A 208 -11.99 28.21 -6.83
C THR A 208 -11.59 26.77 -6.58
N LEU A 209 -10.50 26.32 -7.20
CA LEU A 209 -9.85 25.06 -6.92
C LEU A 209 -8.78 25.26 -5.86
N ASN A 210 -8.78 24.39 -4.88
CA ASN A 210 -7.63 24.22 -3.98
C ASN A 210 -6.69 23.18 -4.58
N TRP A 211 -5.40 23.39 -4.48
CA TRP A 211 -4.41 22.43 -4.92
C TRP A 211 -3.32 22.22 -3.88
N SER A 212 -2.79 21.03 -3.85
CA SER A 212 -1.58 20.71 -3.10
C SER A 212 -0.77 19.63 -3.82
N LEU A 213 0.54 19.64 -3.59
CA LEU A 213 1.48 18.66 -4.07
C LEU A 213 2.66 18.55 -3.11
N ALA A 214 3.33 17.43 -3.10
CA ALA A 214 4.61 17.27 -2.45
C ALA A 214 5.72 17.21 -3.51
N HIS A 215 6.77 18.03 -3.31
CA HIS A 215 7.93 18.07 -4.18
C HIS A 215 9.21 17.89 -3.38
N LYS A 216 10.21 17.27 -4.00
CA LYS A 216 11.51 17.02 -3.39
C LYS A 216 12.58 16.95 -4.46
N GLY A 217 13.76 17.44 -4.15
CA GLY A 217 14.95 17.26 -4.98
C GLY A 217 15.52 15.84 -4.84
N ARG A 218 16.11 15.30 -5.90
CA ARG A 218 16.74 13.98 -5.88
C ARG A 218 18.19 14.01 -5.39
N ASN A 219 19.04 14.82 -6.02
CA ASN A 219 20.49 14.88 -5.72
C ASN A 219 20.92 16.27 -5.22
N GLY A 220 19.99 17.16 -5.00
CA GLY A 220 20.23 18.55 -4.57
C GLY A 220 18.94 19.34 -4.59
N ALA A 221 19.05 20.64 -4.81
CA ALA A 221 17.89 21.50 -4.96
C ALA A 221 17.40 21.47 -6.41
N ASP A 222 16.23 20.85 -6.61
CA ASP A 222 15.58 20.76 -7.92
C ASP A 222 14.39 21.71 -7.98
N THR A 223 14.04 22.16 -9.19
CA THR A 223 12.97 23.14 -9.40
C THR A 223 11.93 22.60 -10.36
N MET A 224 10.67 22.69 -9.96
CA MET A 224 9.51 22.45 -10.81
C MET A 224 8.56 23.66 -10.87
N VAL A 225 7.63 23.64 -11.82
CA VAL A 225 6.48 24.55 -11.88
C VAL A 225 5.19 23.78 -12.13
N LEU A 226 4.09 24.33 -11.62
CA LEU A 226 2.74 23.91 -11.94
C LEU A 226 2.15 24.84 -12.98
N LEU A 227 1.66 24.30 -14.11
CA LEU A 227 0.87 25.05 -15.09
C LEU A 227 -0.56 24.52 -15.07
N ILE A 228 -1.55 25.42 -15.11
CA ILE A 228 -2.96 25.07 -15.26
C ILE A 228 -3.51 25.82 -16.48
N ALA A 229 -3.87 25.08 -17.51
CA ALA A 229 -4.33 25.66 -18.76
C ALA A 229 -5.66 25.04 -19.24
N PRO A 230 -6.54 25.84 -19.91
CA PRO A 230 -7.69 25.27 -20.58
C PRO A 230 -7.23 24.24 -21.63
N VAL A 231 -7.95 23.15 -21.79
CA VAL A 231 -7.60 22.09 -22.76
C VAL A 231 -7.46 22.63 -24.19
N THR A 232 -8.17 23.70 -24.52
CA THR A 232 -8.11 24.34 -25.84
C THR A 232 -6.74 24.91 -26.20
N VAL A 233 -5.93 25.31 -25.22
CA VAL A 233 -4.55 25.77 -25.40
C VAL A 233 -3.54 24.76 -24.96
N ALA A 234 -3.94 23.82 -24.12
CA ALA A 234 -3.06 22.82 -23.49
C ALA A 234 -2.36 21.93 -24.53
N GLU A 235 -3.01 21.63 -25.67
CA GLU A 235 -2.39 20.85 -26.75
C GLU A 235 -1.20 21.60 -27.38
N ALA A 236 -1.30 22.91 -27.56
CA ALA A 236 -0.19 23.72 -28.06
C ALA A 236 0.95 23.77 -27.05
N ILE A 237 0.63 23.89 -25.75
CA ILE A 237 1.61 23.84 -24.66
C ILE A 237 2.29 22.47 -24.64
N THR A 238 1.53 21.38 -24.67
CA THR A 238 2.07 20.00 -24.69
C THR A 238 3.06 19.83 -25.84
N LYS A 239 2.68 20.23 -27.06
CA LYS A 239 3.54 20.14 -28.24
C LYS A 239 4.84 20.93 -28.06
N THR A 240 4.77 22.15 -27.52
CA THR A 240 5.95 22.99 -27.29
C THR A 240 6.87 22.37 -26.23
N LEU A 241 6.32 21.91 -25.11
CA LEU A 241 7.09 21.26 -24.04
C LEU A 241 7.72 19.94 -24.51
N THR A 242 6.99 19.15 -25.30
CA THR A 242 7.53 17.92 -25.91
C THR A 242 8.72 18.21 -26.83
N ALA A 243 8.62 19.24 -27.68
CA ALA A 243 9.72 19.64 -28.53
C ALA A 243 10.93 20.17 -27.73
N ALA A 244 10.67 20.87 -26.63
CA ALA A 244 11.71 21.33 -25.72
C ALA A 244 12.38 20.16 -24.96
N ALA A 245 11.62 19.15 -24.56
CA ALA A 245 12.15 17.94 -23.92
C ALA A 245 13.08 17.14 -24.84
N GLN A 246 12.81 17.14 -26.14
CA GLN A 246 13.68 16.53 -27.16
C GLN A 246 14.99 17.32 -27.38
N ASN A 247 15.01 18.59 -27.01
CA ASN A 247 16.20 19.42 -27.13
C ASN A 247 17.12 19.18 -25.94
N GLU A 248 18.31 18.66 -26.19
CA GLU A 248 19.28 18.29 -25.16
C GLU A 248 19.92 19.50 -24.43
N ALA A 249 19.60 20.73 -24.82
CA ALA A 249 20.08 21.92 -24.12
C ALA A 249 19.47 22.03 -22.71
N LYS A 250 20.30 22.26 -21.72
CA LYS A 250 19.91 22.25 -20.28
C LYS A 250 18.73 23.17 -19.94
N ASP A 251 18.64 24.31 -20.62
CA ASP A 251 17.60 25.31 -20.37
C ASP A 251 16.42 25.22 -21.35
N SER A 252 16.37 24.18 -22.20
CA SER A 252 15.38 24.10 -23.29
C SER A 252 13.93 24.19 -22.79
N VAL A 253 13.59 23.44 -21.74
CA VAL A 253 12.24 23.40 -21.16
C VAL A 253 11.94 24.69 -20.38
N ARG A 254 12.92 25.22 -19.63
CA ARG A 254 12.78 26.51 -18.95
C ARG A 254 12.55 27.64 -19.95
N ASN A 255 13.27 27.66 -21.05
CA ASN A 255 13.13 28.66 -22.11
C ASN A 255 11.77 28.53 -22.81
N ALA A 256 11.25 27.31 -22.98
CA ALA A 256 9.93 27.07 -23.57
C ALA A 256 8.78 27.75 -22.79
N LEU A 257 8.96 28.06 -21.51
CA LEU A 257 7.98 28.83 -20.74
C LEU A 257 7.76 30.25 -21.30
N ASN A 258 8.71 30.78 -22.08
CA ASN A 258 8.61 32.06 -22.74
C ASN A 258 8.03 31.95 -24.18
N ASP A 259 7.85 30.73 -24.70
CA ASP A 259 7.26 30.51 -26.02
C ASP A 259 5.79 30.94 -26.02
N LEU A 260 5.36 31.51 -27.15
CA LEU A 260 4.04 32.08 -27.27
C LEU A 260 3.02 31.06 -27.80
N VAL A 261 1.91 30.94 -27.09
CA VAL A 261 0.72 30.19 -27.52
C VAL A 261 -0.45 31.13 -27.73
N GLU A 262 -1.37 30.74 -28.59
CA GLU A 262 -2.59 31.53 -28.84
C GLU A 262 -3.63 31.19 -27.76
N TYR A 263 -4.08 32.22 -27.05
CA TYR A 263 -5.11 32.10 -26.01
C TYR A 263 -6.05 33.30 -26.07
N ASN A 264 -7.35 33.07 -26.25
CA ASN A 264 -8.38 34.09 -26.37
C ASN A 264 -8.06 35.17 -27.46
N GLY A 265 -7.50 34.74 -28.60
CA GLY A 265 -7.14 35.62 -29.72
C GLY A 265 -5.88 36.46 -29.50
N GLN A 266 -5.11 36.15 -28.44
CA GLN A 266 -3.85 36.81 -28.14
C GLN A 266 -2.71 35.79 -28.04
N LYS A 267 -1.50 36.20 -28.37
CA LYS A 267 -0.29 35.43 -28.15
C LYS A 267 0.24 35.73 -26.75
N VAL A 268 0.25 34.72 -25.88
CA VAL A 268 0.74 34.83 -24.51
C VAL A 268 1.84 33.82 -24.26
N PRO A 269 2.84 34.09 -23.40
CA PRO A 269 3.85 33.12 -23.05
C PRO A 269 3.23 31.97 -22.22
N ILE A 270 3.77 30.76 -22.32
CA ILE A 270 3.32 29.58 -21.57
C ILE A 270 3.37 29.87 -20.08
N SER A 271 4.32 30.65 -19.60
CA SER A 271 4.42 31.07 -18.18
C SER A 271 3.18 31.82 -17.66
N THR A 272 2.29 32.33 -18.54
CA THR A 272 0.99 32.90 -18.15
C THR A 272 0.11 31.89 -17.38
N PHE A 273 0.28 30.61 -17.63
CA PHE A 273 -0.47 29.54 -17.01
C PHE A 273 0.19 28.99 -15.74
N MET A 274 1.31 29.58 -15.30
CA MET A 274 2.02 29.16 -14.09
C MET A 274 1.22 29.55 -12.85
N VAL A 275 1.11 28.59 -11.93
CA VAL A 275 0.42 28.74 -10.65
C VAL A 275 1.39 28.46 -9.52
N GLY A 276 1.41 29.32 -8.49
CA GLY A 276 2.28 29.14 -7.32
C GLY A 276 3.75 29.52 -7.53
N GLY A 277 4.15 29.87 -8.77
CA GLY A 277 5.54 30.20 -9.07
C GLY A 277 6.46 29.00 -9.19
N GLU A 278 7.78 29.25 -9.17
CA GLU A 278 8.78 28.18 -9.14
C GLU A 278 8.86 27.55 -7.73
N MET A 279 8.89 26.24 -7.67
CA MET A 279 9.02 25.44 -6.45
C MET A 279 10.40 24.78 -6.46
N THR A 280 11.26 25.19 -5.53
CA THR A 280 12.65 24.68 -5.43
C THR A 280 12.86 24.03 -4.10
N ASP A 281 13.12 22.73 -4.09
CA ASP A 281 13.23 21.94 -2.87
C ASP A 281 14.45 21.02 -2.88
N GLY A 282 14.97 20.77 -1.68
CA GLY A 282 16.17 19.96 -1.47
C GLY A 282 15.86 18.48 -1.24
N VAL A 283 16.91 17.71 -0.96
CA VAL A 283 16.86 16.24 -0.88
C VAL A 283 16.36 15.67 0.45
N VAL A 284 16.29 16.47 1.53
CA VAL A 284 16.11 15.91 2.89
C VAL A 284 14.67 15.56 3.16
N ASN A 285 13.76 16.51 2.92
CA ASN A 285 12.34 16.36 3.25
C ASN A 285 11.49 16.71 2.05
N TRP A 286 10.33 16.06 1.95
CA TRP A 286 9.27 16.50 1.06
C TRP A 286 8.77 17.88 1.51
N ALA A 287 8.66 18.80 0.57
CA ALA A 287 8.04 20.09 0.77
C ALA A 287 6.60 20.05 0.22
N THR A 288 5.64 20.45 1.03
CA THR A 288 4.25 20.56 0.59
C THR A 288 3.99 21.96 0.06
N HIS A 289 3.65 22.06 -1.22
CA HIS A 289 3.18 23.27 -1.86
C HIS A 289 1.66 23.22 -2.00
N LYS A 290 1.00 24.34 -1.76
CA LYS A 290 -0.45 24.45 -1.83
C LYS A 290 -0.89 25.86 -2.21
N GLY A 291 -2.07 25.96 -2.77
CA GLY A 291 -2.65 27.24 -3.14
C GLY A 291 -4.05 27.09 -3.70
N THR A 292 -4.51 28.16 -4.31
CA THR A 292 -5.80 28.20 -4.97
C THR A 292 -5.63 28.59 -6.43
N TYR A 293 -6.57 28.16 -7.25
CA TYR A 293 -6.67 28.54 -8.65
C TYR A 293 -8.11 28.95 -8.97
N GLN A 294 -8.30 30.18 -9.43
CA GLN A 294 -9.60 30.65 -9.88
C GLN A 294 -9.84 30.16 -11.30
N VAL A 295 -10.79 29.27 -11.50
CA VAL A 295 -11.13 28.73 -12.83
C VAL A 295 -11.74 29.82 -13.69
N PRO A 296 -11.13 30.20 -14.82
CA PRO A 296 -11.70 31.20 -15.70
C PRO A 296 -13.07 30.83 -16.24
N GLY A 297 -13.87 31.84 -16.61
CA GLY A 297 -15.15 31.63 -17.29
C GLY A 297 -14.95 30.84 -18.59
N GLY A 298 -15.77 29.81 -18.80
CA GLY A 298 -15.71 28.97 -20.00
C GLY A 298 -14.62 27.86 -19.98
N GLN A 299 -13.85 27.72 -18.89
CA GLN A 299 -12.86 26.67 -18.74
C GLN A 299 -13.49 25.45 -18.05
N TYR A 300 -14.05 24.54 -18.83
CA TYR A 300 -14.72 23.33 -18.36
C TYR A 300 -13.79 22.13 -18.22
N VAL A 301 -12.66 22.14 -18.90
CA VAL A 301 -11.59 21.13 -18.78
C VAL A 301 -10.27 21.86 -18.65
N SER A 302 -9.53 21.49 -17.63
CA SER A 302 -8.19 22.03 -17.35
C SER A 302 -7.16 20.94 -17.44
N ARG A 303 -6.04 21.21 -18.11
CA ARG A 303 -4.85 20.38 -18.07
C ARG A 303 -3.89 20.93 -17.03
N PHE A 304 -3.46 20.05 -16.14
CA PHE A 304 -2.48 20.33 -15.09
C PHE A 304 -1.14 19.75 -15.53
N PHE A 305 -0.11 20.56 -15.58
CA PHE A 305 1.24 20.15 -15.91
C PHE A 305 2.14 20.33 -14.68
N PHE A 306 2.82 19.27 -14.29
CA PHE A 306 3.86 19.28 -13.28
C PHE A 306 5.19 19.19 -14.02
N LEU A 307 5.84 20.31 -14.21
CA LEU A 307 6.95 20.47 -15.16
C LEU A 307 8.27 20.62 -14.42
N ALA A 308 9.21 19.70 -14.65
CA ALA A 308 10.61 19.85 -14.23
C ALA A 308 11.29 20.95 -15.07
N VAL A 309 11.91 21.91 -14.41
CA VAL A 309 12.58 23.03 -15.11
C VAL A 309 14.06 23.15 -14.80
N GLN A 310 14.54 22.60 -13.68
CA GLN A 310 15.95 22.61 -13.30
C GLN A 310 16.27 21.52 -12.28
N THR A 311 17.48 21.00 -12.32
CA THR A 311 18.08 20.16 -11.28
C THR A 311 19.36 20.79 -10.76
N GLN A 312 19.80 20.40 -9.55
CA GLN A 312 20.99 20.92 -8.89
C GLN A 312 22.23 20.92 -9.79
N ASP A 313 22.43 19.83 -10.53
CA ASP A 313 23.63 19.61 -11.34
C ASP A 313 23.36 19.81 -12.85
N ASP A 314 22.25 20.43 -13.21
CA ASP A 314 21.74 20.54 -14.59
C ASP A 314 21.60 19.18 -15.29
N LYS A 315 21.44 18.10 -14.52
CA LYS A 315 21.21 16.76 -15.04
C LYS A 315 19.75 16.62 -15.47
N ARG A 316 19.53 16.46 -16.75
CA ARG A 316 18.18 16.31 -17.29
C ARG A 316 17.54 14.95 -17.01
N THR A 317 18.35 13.94 -16.69
CA THR A 317 17.94 12.53 -16.52
C THR A 317 17.60 12.17 -15.08
N GLU A 318 17.76 13.08 -14.15
CA GLU A 318 17.57 12.82 -12.73
C GLU A 318 17.02 14.05 -12.01
N GLY A 319 15.96 13.92 -11.23
CA GLY A 319 15.50 15.00 -10.36
C GLY A 319 13.99 15.25 -10.36
N ASN A 320 13.59 16.17 -9.52
CA ASN A 320 12.20 16.61 -9.34
C ASN A 320 11.26 15.44 -9.02
N LEU A 321 11.27 15.02 -7.76
CA LEU A 321 10.37 13.98 -7.25
C LEU A 321 9.02 14.61 -6.91
N LEU A 322 7.93 13.97 -7.34
CA LEU A 322 6.55 14.45 -7.17
C LEU A 322 5.69 13.37 -6.51
N ASP A 323 4.90 13.78 -5.52
CA ASP A 323 3.98 12.89 -4.82
C ASP A 323 2.80 13.67 -4.21
N ASN A 324 1.80 12.96 -3.69
CA ASN A 324 0.65 13.50 -2.96
C ASN A 324 0.02 14.70 -3.67
N VAL A 325 -0.28 14.52 -4.96
CA VAL A 325 -0.90 15.54 -5.81
C VAL A 325 -2.41 15.51 -5.62
N TRP A 326 -2.97 16.64 -5.26
CA TRP A 326 -4.39 16.76 -5.01
C TRP A 326 -4.97 18.05 -5.59
N PHE A 327 -6.21 17.94 -6.12
CA PHE A 327 -7.00 19.05 -6.64
C PHE A 327 -8.47 18.86 -6.36
N SER A 328 -9.15 19.85 -5.80
CA SER A 328 -10.60 19.85 -5.61
C SER A 328 -11.14 21.24 -5.36
N THR A 329 -12.44 21.42 -5.49
CA THR A 329 -13.16 22.57 -4.94
C THR A 329 -13.24 22.53 -3.42
N ASP A 330 -13.06 21.35 -2.82
CA ASP A 330 -12.92 21.19 -1.37
C ASP A 330 -11.53 21.65 -0.90
N PRO A 331 -11.34 22.05 0.36
CA PRO A 331 -10.02 22.28 0.92
C PRO A 331 -9.11 21.05 0.73
N ALA A 332 -7.83 21.30 0.48
CA ALA A 332 -6.86 20.21 0.43
C ALA A 332 -6.92 19.42 1.73
N PRO A 333 -6.90 18.07 1.66
CA PRO A 333 -6.75 17.26 2.86
C PRO A 333 -5.57 17.78 3.68
N ALA A 334 -5.74 17.90 4.98
CA ALA A 334 -4.60 18.10 5.85
C ALA A 334 -3.66 16.91 5.60
N VAL A 335 -2.37 17.15 5.38
CA VAL A 335 -1.39 16.07 5.29
C VAL A 335 -1.45 15.34 6.63
N ALA A 336 -2.11 14.20 6.65
CA ALA A 336 -2.26 13.41 7.84
C ALA A 336 -0.86 12.92 8.23
N GLY A 337 -0.42 13.22 9.45
CA GLY A 337 0.74 12.53 10.01
C GLY A 337 0.49 11.04 9.87
N ARG A 338 1.51 10.28 9.54
CA ARG A 338 1.41 8.82 9.34
C ARG A 338 2.37 8.11 10.26
N ALA A 339 2.04 6.90 10.65
CA ALA A 339 2.85 6.09 11.55
C ALA A 339 2.69 4.60 11.26
N ASN A 340 3.55 3.79 11.85
CA ASN A 340 3.51 2.34 11.70
C ASN A 340 2.83 1.69 12.90
N LEU A 341 2.14 0.57 12.65
CA LEU A 341 1.60 -0.31 13.67
C LEU A 341 2.16 -1.72 13.48
N THR A 342 2.91 -2.20 14.44
CA THR A 342 3.43 -3.57 14.42
C THR A 342 2.56 -4.49 15.27
N ILE A 343 2.03 -5.54 14.68
CA ILE A 343 1.36 -6.62 15.39
C ILE A 343 2.41 -7.68 15.74
N ARG A 344 2.57 -7.98 17.02
CA ARG A 344 3.43 -9.07 17.51
C ARG A 344 2.57 -10.18 18.06
N LYS A 345 2.90 -11.40 17.66
CA LYS A 345 2.24 -12.61 18.12
C LYS A 345 3.22 -13.51 18.85
N THR A 346 2.82 -13.96 20.04
CA THR A 346 3.52 -15.01 20.79
C THR A 346 2.56 -16.18 21.04
N ILE A 347 3.01 -17.40 20.82
CA ILE A 347 2.26 -18.63 21.08
C ILE A 347 3.02 -19.41 22.16
N THR A 348 2.35 -19.71 23.27
CA THR A 348 2.95 -20.43 24.42
C THR A 348 2.19 -21.73 24.71
N GLY A 349 2.82 -22.66 25.40
CA GLY A 349 2.21 -23.95 25.81
C GLY A 349 2.97 -25.21 25.33
N GLY A 350 4.23 -25.06 24.94
CA GLY A 350 5.07 -26.19 24.55
C GLY A 350 4.61 -26.90 23.28
N LEU A 351 4.22 -26.10 22.25
CA LEU A 351 3.77 -26.61 20.95
C LEU A 351 4.95 -27.10 20.12
N THR A 352 4.75 -28.16 19.34
CA THR A 352 5.70 -28.60 18.31
C THR A 352 5.74 -27.59 17.14
N ALA A 353 6.70 -27.72 16.23
CA ALA A 353 6.82 -26.86 15.08
C ALA A 353 5.58 -26.94 14.15
N GLU A 354 5.03 -28.15 13.96
CA GLU A 354 3.80 -28.37 13.19
C GLU A 354 2.60 -27.72 13.87
N GLU A 355 2.47 -27.85 15.17
CA GLU A 355 1.37 -27.25 15.95
C GLU A 355 1.47 -25.73 15.97
N LEU A 356 2.68 -25.16 16.08
CA LEU A 356 2.90 -23.71 15.96
C LEU A 356 2.47 -23.20 14.58
N THR A 357 2.81 -23.94 13.53
CA THR A 357 2.42 -23.60 12.16
C THR A 357 0.90 -23.67 11.98
N ALA A 358 0.26 -24.73 12.48
CA ALA A 358 -1.18 -24.90 12.42
C ALA A 358 -1.92 -23.82 13.24
N ALA A 359 -1.46 -23.56 14.48
CA ALA A 359 -2.05 -22.51 15.31
C ALA A 359 -1.96 -21.13 14.63
N ARG A 360 -0.82 -20.82 14.02
CA ARG A 360 -0.60 -19.54 13.33
C ARG A 360 -1.45 -19.41 12.07
N ALA A 361 -1.59 -20.49 11.29
CA ALA A 361 -2.38 -20.47 10.05
C ALA A 361 -3.87 -20.22 10.29
N ASN A 362 -4.40 -20.53 11.46
CA ASN A 362 -5.78 -20.28 11.82
C ASN A 362 -6.05 -18.82 12.22
N LEU A 363 -5.02 -18.08 12.63
CA LEU A 363 -5.17 -16.72 13.13
C LEU A 363 -5.50 -15.74 12.01
N THR A 364 -6.29 -14.74 12.37
CA THR A 364 -6.54 -13.55 11.54
C THR A 364 -6.57 -12.32 12.44
N PHE A 365 -5.86 -11.27 12.04
CA PHE A 365 -5.90 -9.98 12.70
C PHE A 365 -6.66 -8.98 11.84
N THR A 366 -7.66 -8.32 12.42
CA THR A 366 -8.39 -7.23 11.78
C THR A 366 -7.97 -5.93 12.43
N VAL A 367 -7.49 -4.98 11.64
CA VAL A 367 -7.17 -3.63 12.07
C VAL A 367 -8.24 -2.69 11.55
N ALA A 368 -8.82 -1.89 12.41
CA ALA A 368 -9.87 -0.94 12.08
C ALA A 368 -9.61 0.42 12.74
N ASN A 369 -10.19 1.47 12.19
CA ASN A 369 -10.30 2.78 12.80
C ASN A 369 -11.77 3.26 12.73
N GLN A 370 -12.02 4.54 13.00
CA GLN A 370 -13.37 5.12 12.98
C GLN A 370 -14.05 5.03 11.58
N ASN A 371 -13.27 4.86 10.51
CA ASN A 371 -13.80 4.72 9.14
C ASN A 371 -14.10 3.26 8.75
N GLY A 372 -13.77 2.29 9.61
CA GLY A 372 -13.98 0.87 9.36
C GLY A 372 -12.68 0.07 9.28
N THR A 373 -12.73 -1.08 8.64
CA THR A 373 -11.58 -1.98 8.50
C THR A 373 -10.52 -1.37 7.59
N VAL A 374 -9.31 -1.26 8.12
CA VAL A 374 -8.12 -0.76 7.43
C VAL A 374 -7.35 -1.92 6.80
N ALA A 375 -7.20 -3.03 7.53
CA ALA A 375 -6.49 -4.20 7.05
C ALA A 375 -7.00 -5.49 7.70
N THR A 376 -6.86 -6.59 6.98
CA THR A 376 -7.07 -7.96 7.50
C THR A 376 -5.83 -8.77 7.18
N ILE A 377 -5.15 -9.28 8.21
CA ILE A 377 -3.85 -9.93 8.11
C ILE A 377 -4.02 -11.40 8.53
N PRO A 378 -3.91 -12.36 7.60
CA PRO A 378 -3.81 -13.76 7.95
C PRO A 378 -2.57 -14.04 8.80
N GLY A 379 -2.67 -14.91 9.81
CA GLY A 379 -1.52 -15.28 10.62
C GLY A 379 -0.40 -15.97 9.82
N ALA A 380 -0.74 -16.57 8.69
CA ALA A 380 0.21 -17.14 7.74
C ALA A 380 1.16 -16.10 7.11
N ASP A 381 0.70 -14.84 6.99
CA ASP A 381 1.48 -13.75 6.40
C ASP A 381 2.44 -13.09 7.40
N MET A 382 2.39 -13.50 8.67
CA MET A 382 3.30 -12.98 9.70
C MET A 382 4.71 -13.54 9.54
N THR A 383 5.70 -12.68 9.61
CA THR A 383 7.12 -13.07 9.63
C THR A 383 7.46 -13.74 10.96
N VAL A 384 7.87 -15.00 10.91
CA VAL A 384 8.29 -15.78 12.09
C VAL A 384 9.71 -15.40 12.50
N ASP A 385 9.94 -15.24 13.78
CA ASP A 385 11.28 -15.03 14.33
C ASP A 385 12.11 -16.32 14.17
N SER A 386 13.24 -16.23 13.46
CA SER A 386 14.11 -17.38 13.21
C SER A 386 14.82 -17.89 14.47
N ALA A 387 14.98 -17.04 15.50
CA ALA A 387 15.60 -17.40 16.78
C ALA A 387 14.58 -17.95 17.78
N ASP A 388 13.30 -17.56 17.66
CA ASP A 388 12.22 -17.99 18.52
C ASP A 388 10.95 -18.24 17.68
N PRO A 389 10.73 -19.47 17.18
CA PRO A 389 9.59 -19.78 16.33
C PRO A 389 8.22 -19.65 17.03
N THR A 390 8.18 -19.42 18.34
CA THR A 390 6.94 -19.07 19.06
C THR A 390 6.49 -17.64 18.78
N ARG A 391 7.36 -16.81 18.22
CA ARG A 391 7.10 -15.40 17.93
C ARG A 391 6.96 -15.14 16.45
N SER A 392 6.07 -14.21 16.12
CA SER A 392 5.92 -13.68 14.77
C SER A 392 5.45 -12.22 14.81
N ARG A 393 5.65 -11.50 13.71
CA ARG A 393 5.26 -10.09 13.60
C ARG A 393 4.76 -9.76 12.20
N TYR A 394 3.95 -8.72 12.12
CA TYR A 394 3.54 -8.07 10.90
C TYR A 394 3.53 -6.56 11.14
N THR A 395 4.08 -5.76 10.23
CA THR A 395 4.07 -4.30 10.35
C THR A 395 3.19 -3.72 9.26
N LEU A 396 2.16 -3.00 9.67
CA LEU A 396 1.40 -2.10 8.82
C LEU A 396 2.15 -0.77 8.80
N THR A 397 2.54 -0.35 7.63
CA THR A 397 3.22 0.91 7.43
C THR A 397 2.21 1.99 7.02
N ASP A 398 2.56 3.23 7.31
CA ASP A 398 1.91 4.38 6.72
C ASP A 398 0.40 4.53 7.04
N LEU A 399 0.04 4.25 8.29
CA LEU A 399 -1.32 4.42 8.77
C LEU A 399 -1.59 5.91 9.12
N PRO A 400 -2.71 6.50 8.66
CA PRO A 400 -3.03 7.91 8.94
C PRO A 400 -3.30 8.15 10.42
N LEU A 401 -2.81 9.27 10.96
CA LEU A 401 -3.09 9.69 12.34
C LEU A 401 -4.40 10.47 12.47
N THR A 402 -4.83 11.09 11.38
CA THR A 402 -6.04 11.92 11.34
C THR A 402 -6.82 11.65 10.07
N SER A 403 -8.09 12.05 10.06
CA SER A 403 -8.87 12.15 8.83
C SER A 403 -8.21 13.13 7.85
N ASP A 404 -8.53 13.00 6.56
CA ASP A 404 -7.96 13.83 5.49
C ASP A 404 -8.18 15.33 5.71
N ASP A 405 -9.29 15.71 6.36
CA ASP A 405 -9.59 17.08 6.73
C ASP A 405 -9.00 17.52 8.09
N GLY A 406 -8.30 16.62 8.78
CA GLY A 406 -7.70 16.84 10.10
C GLY A 406 -8.71 16.99 11.23
N SER A 407 -10.01 16.76 10.99
CA SER A 407 -11.07 16.96 11.99
C SER A 407 -11.16 15.82 13.00
N VAL A 408 -10.71 14.63 12.64
CA VAL A 408 -10.76 13.41 13.47
C VAL A 408 -9.35 12.86 13.69
N ASN A 409 -8.96 12.73 14.95
CA ASN A 409 -7.78 11.94 15.29
C ASN A 409 -8.16 10.46 15.30
N TYR A 410 -7.45 9.65 14.52
CA TYR A 410 -7.72 8.22 14.47
C TYR A 410 -7.16 7.50 15.70
N THR A 411 -7.99 6.63 16.25
CA THR A 411 -7.57 5.54 17.12
C THR A 411 -7.81 4.23 16.40
N TYR A 412 -6.96 3.25 16.65
CA TYR A 412 -6.99 1.96 15.99
C TYR A 412 -7.47 0.89 16.95
N THR A 413 -8.15 -0.09 16.40
CA THR A 413 -8.51 -1.33 17.09
C THR A 413 -7.85 -2.48 16.35
N VAL A 414 -7.22 -3.39 17.09
CA VAL A 414 -6.71 -4.65 16.56
C VAL A 414 -7.45 -5.79 17.22
N GLU A 415 -8.09 -6.64 16.42
CA GLU A 415 -8.83 -7.81 16.89
C GLU A 415 -8.20 -9.08 16.32
N GLU A 416 -7.96 -10.06 17.19
CA GLU A 416 -7.50 -11.40 16.82
C GLU A 416 -8.68 -12.37 16.81
N THR A 417 -8.78 -13.16 15.76
CA THR A 417 -9.74 -14.27 15.61
C THR A 417 -9.02 -15.55 15.18
N GLY A 418 -9.73 -16.69 15.18
CA GLY A 418 -9.17 -17.96 14.71
C GLY A 418 -8.17 -18.61 15.68
N HIS A 419 -8.26 -18.32 16.97
CA HIS A 419 -7.39 -18.87 18.01
C HIS A 419 -7.72 -20.31 18.43
N ASP A 420 -8.47 -21.04 17.61
CA ASP A 420 -8.81 -22.44 17.87
C ASP A 420 -7.56 -23.28 18.08
N ALA A 421 -7.63 -24.15 19.10
CA ALA A 421 -6.49 -24.99 19.44
C ALA A 421 -6.25 -26.07 18.37
N PRO A 422 -5.01 -26.30 17.96
CA PRO A 422 -4.65 -27.50 17.20
C PRO A 422 -5.09 -28.79 17.93
N ALA A 423 -5.25 -29.86 17.16
CA ALA A 423 -5.71 -31.14 17.71
C ALA A 423 -4.83 -31.61 18.89
N GLY A 424 -5.45 -31.96 19.98
CA GLY A 424 -4.78 -32.41 21.19
C GLY A 424 -4.29 -31.30 22.13
N LEU A 425 -4.63 -30.06 21.85
CA LEU A 425 -4.35 -28.94 22.73
C LEU A 425 -5.65 -28.28 23.22
N LEU A 426 -5.56 -27.51 24.28
CA LEU A 426 -6.60 -26.62 24.79
C LEU A 426 -6.13 -25.20 24.65
N TYR A 427 -6.97 -24.32 24.15
CA TYR A 427 -6.78 -22.88 24.19
C TYR A 427 -7.22 -22.36 25.56
N LEU A 428 -6.32 -21.68 26.28
CA LEU A 428 -6.58 -21.17 27.64
C LEU A 428 -6.90 -19.68 27.65
N GLY A 429 -6.62 -18.98 26.56
CA GLY A 429 -6.91 -17.56 26.42
C GLY A 429 -5.81 -16.79 25.71
N THR A 430 -6.12 -15.51 25.44
CA THR A 430 -5.17 -14.54 24.90
C THR A 430 -4.91 -13.45 25.93
N GLN A 431 -3.67 -13.04 26.04
CA GLN A 431 -3.26 -11.80 26.70
C GLN A 431 -2.81 -10.81 25.64
N ALA A 432 -3.20 -9.55 25.77
CA ALA A 432 -2.91 -8.52 24.81
C ALA A 432 -2.41 -7.24 25.51
N ALA A 433 -1.51 -6.51 24.86
CA ALA A 433 -0.92 -5.28 25.38
C ALA A 433 -0.56 -4.32 24.22
N VAL A 434 -0.52 -3.03 24.52
CA VAL A 434 0.05 -2.02 23.61
C VAL A 434 1.42 -1.62 24.14
N ASN A 435 2.46 -1.75 23.31
CA ASN A 435 3.87 -1.46 23.65
C ASN A 435 4.38 -2.21 24.91
N GLY A 436 3.78 -3.36 25.23
CA GLY A 436 4.10 -4.12 26.44
C GLY A 436 3.47 -3.58 27.73
N ASP A 437 2.71 -2.50 27.64
CA ASP A 437 2.07 -1.89 28.80
C ASP A 437 0.62 -2.35 28.96
N ASN A 438 0.14 -2.41 30.23
CA ASN A 438 -1.26 -2.69 30.56
C ASN A 438 -1.78 -4.00 29.95
N GLU A 439 -1.03 -5.11 30.12
CA GLU A 439 -1.47 -6.42 29.65
C GLU A 439 -2.88 -6.75 30.16
N GLN A 440 -3.77 -7.07 29.24
CA GLN A 440 -5.16 -7.42 29.53
C GLN A 440 -5.51 -8.79 28.93
N THR A 441 -6.48 -9.47 29.54
CA THR A 441 -7.03 -10.69 28.96
C THR A 441 -8.06 -10.33 27.90
N GLY A 442 -7.86 -10.85 26.68
CA GLY A 442 -8.79 -10.61 25.57
C GLY A 442 -8.09 -10.71 24.22
N THR A 443 -8.89 -10.75 23.19
CA THR A 443 -8.48 -10.88 21.78
C THR A 443 -8.58 -9.56 21.02
N SER A 444 -8.82 -8.45 21.70
CA SER A 444 -8.96 -7.13 21.08
C SER A 444 -8.24 -6.08 21.89
N LEU A 445 -7.57 -5.18 21.20
CA LEU A 445 -6.97 -3.94 21.72
C LEU A 445 -7.66 -2.78 21.03
N ALA A 446 -8.29 -1.91 21.79
CA ALA A 446 -8.97 -0.71 21.29
C ALA A 446 -8.20 0.56 21.68
N ASP A 447 -8.62 1.69 21.09
CA ASP A 447 -8.12 3.03 21.38
C ASP A 447 -6.60 3.19 21.24
N ILE A 448 -5.98 2.40 20.33
CA ILE A 448 -4.56 2.49 20.06
C ILE A 448 -4.29 3.81 19.33
N THR A 449 -3.51 4.69 19.95
CA THR A 449 -3.06 5.94 19.34
C THR A 449 -1.66 5.75 18.77
N LEU A 450 -1.52 6.03 17.48
CA LEU A 450 -0.22 5.99 16.80
C LEU A 450 0.52 7.32 16.95
N THR A 451 1.83 7.30 16.89
CA THR A 451 2.67 8.51 16.93
C THR A 451 3.75 8.45 15.87
N THR A 452 4.13 9.60 15.33
CA THR A 452 5.25 9.70 14.36
C THR A 452 6.63 9.53 15.00
N SER A 453 6.71 9.60 16.34
CA SER A 453 7.99 9.59 17.07
C SER A 453 8.46 8.20 17.50
N ALA A 454 7.58 7.21 17.49
CA ALA A 454 7.89 5.84 17.90
C ALA A 454 6.94 4.85 17.25
N ASP A 455 7.46 3.68 16.88
CA ASP A 455 6.64 2.57 16.42
C ASP A 455 5.72 2.08 17.53
N THR A 456 4.44 1.94 17.22
CA THR A 456 3.43 1.39 18.12
C THR A 456 3.31 -0.11 17.88
N THR A 457 3.27 -0.88 18.97
CA THR A 457 3.15 -2.34 18.89
C THR A 457 1.88 -2.82 19.58
N ALA A 458 1.07 -3.62 18.87
CA ALA A 458 -0.03 -4.39 19.42
C ALA A 458 0.45 -5.83 19.64
N GLU A 459 0.52 -6.25 20.89
CA GLU A 459 1.06 -7.55 21.29
C GLU A 459 -0.07 -8.49 21.69
N PHE A 460 -0.04 -9.72 21.17
CA PHE A 460 -0.99 -10.79 21.48
C PHE A 460 -0.23 -12.06 21.86
N ARG A 461 -0.57 -12.63 23.00
CA ARG A 461 0.01 -13.87 23.51
C ARG A 461 -1.07 -14.92 23.72
N ASN A 462 -1.13 -15.94 22.86
CA ASN A 462 -2.03 -17.08 23.05
C ASN A 462 -1.39 -18.13 23.92
N ILE A 463 -2.18 -18.61 24.87
CA ILE A 463 -1.77 -19.61 25.86
C ILE A 463 -2.51 -20.91 25.53
N TYR A 464 -1.76 -21.92 25.19
CA TYR A 464 -2.28 -23.28 25.00
C TYR A 464 -1.75 -24.19 26.06
N ALA A 465 -2.43 -25.30 26.27
CA ALA A 465 -1.98 -26.36 27.15
C ALA A 465 -2.34 -27.73 26.59
N ARG A 466 -1.53 -28.71 26.87
CA ARG A 466 -1.92 -30.11 26.65
C ARG A 466 -2.79 -30.56 27.81
N PRO A 467 -3.96 -31.14 27.55
CA PRO A 467 -4.69 -31.80 28.63
C PRO A 467 -3.80 -32.90 29.20
N THR A 468 -3.66 -32.93 30.51
CA THR A 468 -2.88 -33.93 31.23
C THR A 468 -3.78 -34.81 32.05
N GLY A 469 -3.33 -36.01 32.29
CA GLY A 469 -3.98 -36.99 33.14
C GLY A 469 -2.96 -37.71 34.04
N SER A 470 -3.40 -38.71 34.73
CA SER A 470 -2.53 -39.55 35.53
C SER A 470 -2.73 -41.03 35.19
N LEU A 471 -1.66 -41.80 35.19
CA LEU A 471 -1.69 -43.25 35.01
C LEU A 471 -1.22 -43.92 36.28
N HIS A 472 -2.11 -44.64 36.94
CA HIS A 472 -1.77 -45.45 38.11
C HIS A 472 -1.45 -46.87 37.66
N LEU A 473 -0.26 -47.34 37.99
CA LEU A 473 0.25 -48.67 37.68
C LEU A 473 0.35 -49.48 38.96
N THR A 474 -0.32 -50.63 38.99
CA THR A 474 -0.28 -51.57 40.10
C THR A 474 -0.01 -52.99 39.59
N LYS A 475 0.52 -53.80 40.43
CA LYS A 475 0.65 -55.24 40.20
C LYS A 475 0.01 -55.99 41.35
N ALA A 476 -0.75 -57.03 41.06
CA ALA A 476 -1.34 -57.88 42.00
C ALA A 476 -0.91 -59.35 41.75
N VAL A 477 -0.83 -60.17 42.80
CA VAL A 477 -0.69 -61.61 42.67
C VAL A 477 -2.06 -62.25 42.59
N ALA A 478 -2.13 -63.36 41.86
CA ALA A 478 -3.38 -64.11 41.72
C ALA A 478 -3.69 -64.97 42.94
N ASP A 479 -2.65 -65.30 43.76
CA ASP A 479 -2.75 -66.14 44.93
C ASP A 479 -2.11 -65.41 46.12
N GLU A 480 -2.91 -65.10 47.11
CA GLU A 480 -2.45 -64.44 48.37
C GLU A 480 -1.34 -65.20 49.10
N ALA A 481 -1.23 -66.51 48.91
CA ALA A 481 -0.13 -67.32 49.52
C ALA A 481 1.26 -66.95 48.95
N GLN A 482 1.29 -66.26 47.73
CA GLN A 482 2.54 -65.82 47.10
C GLN A 482 2.89 -64.36 47.40
N GLN A 483 2.13 -63.71 48.27
CA GLN A 483 2.31 -62.29 48.56
C GLN A 483 3.74 -61.98 49.09
N ALA A 484 4.26 -62.79 50.04
CA ALA A 484 5.58 -62.57 50.62
C ALA A 484 6.73 -62.71 49.60
N GLU A 485 6.58 -63.62 48.63
CA GLU A 485 7.55 -63.79 47.55
C GLU A 485 7.47 -62.63 46.56
N ALA A 486 6.27 -62.18 46.27
CA ALA A 486 6.04 -61.05 45.39
C ALA A 486 6.58 -59.72 45.97
N ASP A 487 6.47 -59.51 47.28
CA ASP A 487 6.99 -58.33 47.98
C ASP A 487 8.54 -58.30 48.02
N ALA A 488 9.21 -59.41 47.79
CA ALA A 488 10.67 -59.50 47.74
C ALA A 488 11.23 -59.14 46.30
N VAL A 489 10.38 -59.15 45.27
CA VAL A 489 10.80 -58.99 43.86
C VAL A 489 10.65 -57.59 43.42
N THR A 490 11.62 -57.10 42.64
CA THR A 490 11.48 -55.81 41.89
C THR A 490 10.79 -56.08 40.55
N ASN A 491 9.66 -55.43 40.35
CA ASN A 491 8.91 -55.45 39.09
C ASN A 491 9.19 -54.22 38.27
N THR A 492 9.28 -54.34 36.94
CA THR A 492 9.57 -53.25 36.04
C THR A 492 8.38 -52.99 35.11
N PHE A 493 7.94 -51.79 35.09
CA PHE A 493 6.95 -51.28 34.13
C PHE A 493 7.64 -50.38 33.12
N THR A 494 7.20 -50.46 31.89
CA THR A 494 7.64 -49.54 30.83
C THR A 494 6.42 -48.85 30.26
N VAL A 495 6.39 -47.51 30.35
CA VAL A 495 5.35 -46.68 29.71
C VAL A 495 5.97 -46.11 28.44
N SER A 496 5.45 -46.53 27.29
CA SER A 496 5.98 -46.16 25.98
C SER A 496 5.20 -45.02 25.37
N SER A 497 5.79 -44.38 24.34
CA SER A 497 5.21 -43.27 23.59
C SER A 497 5.06 -41.96 24.37
N LEU A 498 5.80 -41.81 25.48
CA LEU A 498 5.85 -40.57 26.23
C LEU A 498 6.61 -39.48 25.44
N PRO A 499 6.11 -38.23 25.39
CA PRO A 499 6.86 -37.10 24.87
C PRO A 499 8.11 -36.81 25.72
N ILE A 500 9.02 -36.00 25.15
CA ILE A 500 10.11 -35.39 25.91
C ILE A 500 9.52 -34.51 27.00
N GLY A 501 10.03 -34.60 28.22
CA GLY A 501 9.52 -33.82 29.35
C GLY A 501 9.94 -34.35 30.72
N SER A 502 9.49 -33.65 31.74
CA SER A 502 9.68 -33.99 33.16
C SER A 502 8.42 -34.66 33.70
N TYR A 503 8.56 -35.82 34.30
CA TYR A 503 7.46 -36.65 34.81
C TYR A 503 7.58 -36.87 36.29
N THR A 504 6.49 -36.66 37.03
CA THR A 504 6.41 -36.93 38.46
C THR A 504 5.83 -38.31 38.72
N LEU A 505 6.59 -39.15 39.38
CA LEU A 505 6.18 -40.46 39.90
C LEU A 505 5.77 -40.26 41.35
N GLN A 506 4.55 -40.62 41.70
CA GLN A 506 4.08 -40.68 43.08
C GLN A 506 3.82 -42.13 43.45
N PHE A 507 4.61 -42.68 44.36
CA PHE A 507 4.46 -44.03 44.85
C PHE A 507 3.34 -44.09 45.91
N ASP A 508 2.73 -45.26 46.08
CA ASP A 508 1.63 -45.45 47.03
C ASP A 508 2.08 -45.30 48.50
N ASP A 509 3.37 -45.38 48.78
CA ASP A 509 3.95 -45.08 50.09
C ASP A 509 4.08 -43.58 50.40
N GLY A 510 3.63 -42.75 49.46
CA GLY A 510 3.65 -41.25 49.52
C GLY A 510 4.96 -40.63 49.06
N THR A 511 5.96 -41.42 48.70
CA THR A 511 7.20 -40.83 48.11
C THR A 511 7.00 -40.36 46.70
N THR A 512 7.81 -39.38 46.29
CA THR A 512 7.77 -38.80 44.93
C THR A 512 9.16 -38.80 44.32
N GLU A 513 9.21 -39.04 43.02
CA GLU A 513 10.42 -38.95 42.21
C GLU A 513 10.13 -38.21 40.91
N THR A 514 11.03 -37.35 40.49
CA THR A 514 10.93 -36.70 39.18
C THR A 514 11.92 -37.33 38.21
N ARG A 515 11.46 -37.66 37.01
CA ARG A 515 12.25 -38.23 35.93
C ARG A 515 12.20 -37.38 34.67
N GLU A 516 13.37 -37.09 34.14
CA GLU A 516 13.53 -36.37 32.88
C GLU A 516 13.65 -37.34 31.72
N LEU A 517 12.80 -37.20 30.71
CA LEU A 517 12.88 -37.89 29.44
C LEU A 517 13.43 -36.94 28.39
N THR A 518 14.71 -37.03 28.06
CA THR A 518 15.42 -36.14 27.14
C THR A 518 15.27 -36.52 25.66
N ALA A 519 14.82 -37.72 25.38
CA ALA A 519 14.43 -38.20 24.05
C ALA A 519 13.06 -38.86 24.18
N GLY A 520 12.15 -38.61 23.24
CA GLY A 520 10.84 -39.27 23.22
C GLY A 520 10.98 -40.81 23.23
N GLY A 521 10.07 -41.49 23.87
CA GLY A 521 10.12 -42.94 23.89
C GLY A 521 9.48 -43.57 25.10
N ALA A 522 10.26 -44.20 25.98
CA ALA A 522 9.76 -45.00 27.07
C ALA A 522 10.39 -44.65 28.42
N LEU A 523 9.55 -44.59 29.45
CA LEU A 523 9.96 -44.45 30.84
C LEU A 523 9.86 -45.82 31.53
N THR A 524 10.98 -46.30 32.03
CA THR A 524 11.04 -47.56 32.79
C THR A 524 10.99 -47.27 34.27
N ILE A 525 10.04 -47.87 34.98
CA ILE A 525 9.77 -47.67 36.39
C ILE A 525 9.94 -49.01 37.11
N ALA A 526 10.85 -49.08 38.10
CA ALA A 526 11.07 -50.27 38.92
C ALA A 526 10.30 -50.10 40.22
N LEU A 527 9.43 -51.04 40.50
CA LEU A 527 8.66 -51.11 41.75
C LEU A 527 9.11 -52.31 42.58
N LYS A 528 9.42 -52.11 43.87
CA LYS A 528 9.71 -53.17 44.80
C LYS A 528 8.39 -53.71 45.35
N GLY A 529 8.22 -55.00 45.28
CA GLY A 529 7.02 -55.67 45.76
C GLY A 529 5.79 -55.33 44.92
N LEU A 530 4.68 -55.15 45.58
CA LEU A 530 3.37 -54.78 44.97
C LEU A 530 2.99 -53.30 45.12
N THR A 531 3.97 -52.49 45.49
CA THR A 531 3.74 -51.04 45.58
C THR A 531 3.29 -50.50 44.24
N GLY A 532 2.23 -49.67 44.22
CA GLY A 532 1.78 -48.99 43.04
C GLY A 532 2.50 -47.65 42.83
N VAL A 533 2.41 -47.11 41.63
CA VAL A 533 2.94 -45.80 41.27
C VAL A 533 1.98 -45.07 40.37
N THR A 534 1.77 -43.80 40.64
CA THR A 534 1.03 -42.88 39.77
C THR A 534 2.00 -42.01 39.01
N LEU A 535 2.01 -42.12 37.68
CA LEU A 535 2.65 -41.18 36.77
C LEU A 535 1.69 -40.01 36.55
N LYS A 536 2.07 -38.82 37.01
CA LYS A 536 1.25 -37.62 36.96
C LYS A 536 1.59 -36.73 35.76
N ASP A 537 0.65 -35.87 35.41
CA ASP A 537 0.81 -34.82 34.44
C ASP A 537 1.25 -35.31 33.05
N ILE A 538 0.84 -36.53 32.70
CA ILE A 538 1.10 -37.07 31.36
C ILE A 538 0.11 -36.49 30.37
N PRO A 539 0.55 -36.01 29.17
CA PRO A 539 -0.35 -35.54 28.15
C PRO A 539 -1.39 -36.59 27.79
N VAL A 540 -2.64 -36.19 27.59
CA VAL A 540 -3.69 -37.13 27.18
C VAL A 540 -3.36 -37.68 25.80
N ASN A 541 -3.10 -38.99 25.75
CA ASN A 541 -2.76 -39.73 24.54
C ASN A 541 -2.98 -41.24 24.80
N ARG A 542 -2.72 -42.07 23.80
CA ARG A 542 -2.68 -43.53 23.94
C ARG A 542 -1.24 -43.95 24.25
N TYR A 543 -1.03 -44.49 25.44
CA TYR A 543 0.24 -45.03 25.90
C TYR A 543 0.22 -46.57 25.95
N THR A 544 1.36 -47.22 25.78
CA THR A 544 1.50 -48.66 25.81
C THR A 544 2.62 -49.08 26.80
#